data_a89aec44f008dd90ec7e255896438fca
#
_entry.id   a89aec44f008dd90ec7e255896438fca
#
_cell.length_a   1.000
_cell.length_b   1.000
_cell.length_c   1.000
_cell.angle_alpha   90.00
_cell.angle_beta   90.00
_cell.angle_gamma   90.00
#
_symmetry.space_group_name_H-M   'P 1'
#
loop_
_entity.id
_entity.type
_entity.pdbx_description
1 polymer ?
#
loop_
_entity_poly.entity_id
_entity_poly.type
_entity_poly.pdbx_seq_one_letter_code
_entity_poly.pdbx_strand_id
1 'polypeptide(L)'
;MTTKPGPLTDDMIAACVDDDRGPVALHVRQALLPVEGADAVFFPPTYTDIGYAIDTLADGRQVAQIDSVGAQANRLEPLFKAAKDGKAANPLAALVPQVEIVIGDAKETVVSILDAGHRLGDALVRASELAEAGRAAFLAYKSGDASAIAKLAPTTLVFGAWDSRDTEAKLPRIVQSVVRAWDVSELKRSAQYVPPVDYAALGVVSDTDRDEAEKNAKSPLAQRGYVHVPAVDMPGGIVARGGIFRDVTVNLVALRQLDAKGKGNGTALRRYVLGLALVAAAEPPDAFLRQGCLLTPDPDRPAPWMVVHRDGRRTEVALTPADALAFAERSAKAFGVGEGGRFAFEKGRAKSDVEAGKDKGKGKGKTAK
;
A
#
# COMPACT_ATOMS: atom_id res chain seq x y z
N MET A 1 26.39 22.25 18.73
CA MET A 1 26.71 20.82 18.53
C MET A 1 25.41 20.08 18.70
N THR A 2 24.76 19.68 17.63
CA THR A 2 23.58 18.81 17.69
C THR A 2 24.07 17.40 18.06
N THR A 3 23.74 16.95 19.27
CA THR A 3 24.00 15.56 19.70
C THR A 3 23.27 14.62 18.73
N LYS A 4 23.97 13.61 18.20
CA LYS A 4 23.35 12.58 17.36
C LYS A 4 22.19 11.94 18.14
N PRO A 5 21.04 11.67 17.49
CA PRO A 5 19.93 10.98 18.13
C PRO A 5 20.40 9.64 18.71
N GLY A 6 20.00 9.34 19.95
CA GLY A 6 20.24 8.02 20.56
C GLY A 6 19.38 6.94 19.91
N PRO A 7 19.73 5.65 20.06
CA PRO A 7 18.95 4.55 19.52
C PRO A 7 17.57 4.45 20.20
N LEU A 8 16.63 3.80 19.53
CA LEU A 8 15.36 3.43 20.13
C LEU A 8 15.62 2.31 21.17
N THR A 9 15.58 2.66 22.46
CA THR A 9 15.93 1.75 23.58
C THR A 9 14.82 0.75 23.89
N ASP A 10 15.16 -0.34 24.60
CA ASP A 10 14.18 -1.32 25.06
C ASP A 10 13.14 -0.71 26.01
N ASP A 11 13.50 0.28 26.84
CA ASP A 11 12.54 1.02 27.69
C ASP A 11 11.58 1.86 26.85
N MET A 12 12.07 2.53 25.81
CA MET A 12 11.22 3.26 24.87
C MET A 12 10.25 2.32 24.15
N ILE A 13 10.73 1.14 23.75
CA ILE A 13 9.90 0.11 23.12
C ILE A 13 8.85 -0.40 24.09
N ALA A 14 9.20 -0.65 25.36
CA ALA A 14 8.25 -1.06 26.40
C ALA A 14 7.17 0.01 26.60
N ALA A 15 7.56 1.29 26.65
CA ALA A 15 6.61 2.40 26.73
C ALA A 15 5.69 2.49 25.49
N CYS A 16 6.20 2.19 24.31
CA CYS A 16 5.40 2.14 23.08
C CYS A 16 4.32 1.04 23.10
N VAL A 17 4.64 -0.11 23.72
CA VAL A 17 3.84 -1.34 23.65
C VAL A 17 2.87 -1.48 24.84
N ASP A 18 3.34 -1.19 26.04
CA ASP A 18 2.66 -1.59 27.29
C ASP A 18 2.16 -0.42 28.15
N ASP A 19 2.65 0.81 27.90
CA ASP A 19 2.20 1.97 28.67
C ASP A 19 1.02 2.67 27.98
N ASP A 20 -0.17 2.58 28.55
CA ASP A 20 -1.39 3.24 28.04
C ASP A 20 -1.26 4.77 27.99
N ARG A 21 -0.38 5.35 28.79
CA ARG A 21 -0.03 6.77 28.78
C ARG A 21 1.23 7.08 27.99
N GLY A 22 1.86 6.08 27.41
CA GLY A 22 3.06 6.15 26.61
C GLY A 22 2.91 6.98 25.33
N PRO A 23 3.95 7.00 24.49
CA PRO A 23 3.95 7.73 23.22
C PRO A 23 2.76 7.38 22.34
N VAL A 24 2.33 8.33 21.51
CA VAL A 24 1.18 8.14 20.61
C VAL A 24 1.58 7.64 19.23
N ALA A 25 2.80 7.97 18.78
CA ALA A 25 3.30 7.54 17.49
C ALA A 25 4.83 7.52 17.43
N LEU A 26 5.37 6.71 16.50
CA LEU A 26 6.66 6.95 15.88
C LEU A 26 6.41 7.57 14.51
N HIS A 27 7.18 8.59 14.17
CA HIS A 27 6.99 9.32 12.92
C HIS A 27 8.32 9.67 12.27
N VAL A 28 8.37 9.57 10.95
CA VAL A 28 9.46 10.11 10.13
C VAL A 28 8.89 10.84 8.92
N ARG A 29 9.44 12.01 8.61
CA ARG A 29 9.15 12.75 7.39
C ARG A 29 10.40 12.79 6.53
N GLN A 30 10.43 11.99 5.49
CA GLN A 30 11.54 11.82 4.58
C GLN A 30 11.38 12.74 3.37
N ALA A 31 12.34 13.62 3.12
CA ALA A 31 12.39 14.38 1.88
C ALA A 31 12.82 13.48 0.72
N LEU A 32 12.16 13.65 -0.41
CA LEU A 32 12.41 12.90 -1.65
C LEU A 32 12.75 13.87 -2.78
N LEU A 33 13.54 13.39 -3.74
CA LEU A 33 13.88 14.10 -4.97
C LEU A 33 13.61 13.22 -6.20
N PRO A 34 13.09 13.78 -7.30
CA PRO A 34 13.20 13.13 -8.60
C PRO A 34 14.67 12.86 -8.94
N VAL A 35 14.95 11.77 -9.62
CA VAL A 35 16.34 11.42 -10.01
C VAL A 35 16.98 12.44 -10.93
N GLU A 36 16.15 13.22 -11.63
CA GLU A 36 16.60 14.31 -12.51
C GLU A 36 16.91 15.61 -11.74
N GLY A 37 16.61 15.68 -10.43
CA GLY A 37 16.87 16.84 -9.57
C GLY A 37 15.61 17.52 -9.04
N ALA A 38 15.80 18.50 -8.15
CA ALA A 38 14.72 19.14 -7.38
C ALA A 38 13.70 19.90 -8.24
N ASP A 39 14.12 20.45 -9.39
CA ASP A 39 13.28 21.23 -10.30
C ASP A 39 12.70 20.39 -11.44
N ALA A 40 12.89 19.09 -11.40
CA ALA A 40 12.45 18.20 -12.47
C ALA A 40 10.93 18.08 -12.56
N VAL A 41 10.48 17.87 -13.78
CA VAL A 41 9.09 17.49 -14.06
C VAL A 41 8.94 16.00 -13.84
N PHE A 42 8.00 15.60 -13.01
CA PHE A 42 7.70 14.19 -12.81
C PHE A 42 6.19 13.92 -12.95
N PHE A 43 5.81 12.65 -13.14
CA PHE A 43 4.46 12.24 -13.52
C PHE A 43 3.80 11.40 -12.43
N PRO A 44 3.03 12.01 -11.51
CA PRO A 44 2.24 11.27 -10.54
C PRO A 44 1.20 10.35 -11.17
N PRO A 45 0.56 9.45 -10.41
CA PRO A 45 -0.55 8.67 -10.91
C PRO A 45 -1.71 9.58 -11.34
N THR A 46 -2.35 9.22 -12.45
CA THR A 46 -3.58 9.84 -12.92
C THR A 46 -4.78 8.96 -12.58
N TYR A 47 -5.89 9.59 -12.28
CA TYR A 47 -7.16 8.94 -11.97
C TYR A 47 -8.18 9.27 -13.05
N THR A 48 -9.07 8.32 -13.35
CA THR A 48 -10.14 8.53 -14.34
C THR A 48 -10.97 9.74 -13.96
N ASP A 49 -11.24 10.61 -14.92
CA ASP A 49 -12.06 11.83 -14.80
C ASP A 49 -11.49 12.94 -13.88
N ILE A 50 -10.36 12.69 -13.20
CA ILE A 50 -9.73 13.65 -12.28
C ILE A 50 -8.39 14.16 -12.83
N GLY A 51 -7.64 13.33 -13.54
CA GLY A 51 -6.23 13.59 -13.87
C GLY A 51 -5.32 13.36 -12.68
N TYR A 52 -4.46 14.31 -12.33
CA TYR A 52 -3.67 14.24 -11.09
C TYR A 52 -4.54 14.54 -9.87
N ALA A 53 -4.32 13.84 -8.75
CA ALA A 53 -4.98 14.14 -7.49
C ALA A 53 -4.29 15.32 -6.81
N ILE A 54 -4.76 16.53 -7.11
CA ILE A 54 -4.21 17.80 -6.60
C ILE A 54 -5.32 18.55 -5.87
N ASP A 55 -5.06 18.89 -4.61
CA ASP A 55 -5.92 19.71 -3.77
C ASP A 55 -5.35 21.11 -3.63
N THR A 56 -6.22 22.12 -3.61
CA THR A 56 -5.83 23.52 -3.32
C THR A 56 -6.14 23.84 -1.87
N LEU A 57 -5.14 24.27 -1.13
CA LEU A 57 -5.27 24.70 0.26
C LEU A 57 -5.88 26.08 0.37
N ALA A 58 -6.35 26.46 1.58
CA ALA A 58 -6.98 27.77 1.83
C ALA A 58 -6.05 28.97 1.54
N ASP A 59 -4.74 28.77 1.60
CA ASP A 59 -3.72 29.77 1.26
C ASP A 59 -3.33 29.79 -0.22
N GLY A 60 -4.02 29.00 -1.06
CA GLY A 60 -3.78 28.90 -2.49
C GLY A 60 -2.69 27.93 -2.91
N ARG A 61 -1.90 27.37 -1.98
CA ARG A 61 -0.89 26.35 -2.32
C ARG A 61 -1.56 25.06 -2.78
N GLN A 62 -0.93 24.38 -3.71
CA GLN A 62 -1.40 23.12 -4.22
C GLN A 62 -0.61 21.94 -3.63
N VAL A 63 -1.31 20.87 -3.31
CA VAL A 63 -0.74 19.63 -2.77
C VAL A 63 -1.16 18.48 -3.65
N ALA A 64 -0.19 17.78 -4.23
CA ALA A 64 -0.43 16.59 -5.03
C ALA A 64 -0.21 15.31 -4.22
N GLN A 65 -1.11 14.36 -4.33
CA GLN A 65 -0.93 13.01 -3.83
C GLN A 65 -0.11 12.20 -4.83
N ILE A 66 1.12 11.86 -4.47
CA ILE A 66 2.04 11.12 -5.34
C ILE A 66 1.85 9.61 -5.16
N ASP A 67 1.75 9.15 -3.91
CA ASP A 67 1.44 7.76 -3.61
C ASP A 67 0.57 7.70 -2.34
N SER A 68 -0.61 7.10 -2.47
CA SER A 68 -1.60 7.09 -1.39
C SER A 68 -1.20 6.14 -0.26
N VAL A 69 -1.85 6.27 0.91
CA VAL A 69 -1.66 5.34 2.03
C VAL A 69 -1.95 3.89 1.61
N GLY A 70 -2.95 3.68 0.75
CA GLY A 70 -3.26 2.34 0.22
C GLY A 70 -2.19 1.82 -0.73
N ALA A 71 -1.71 2.66 -1.65
CA ALA A 71 -0.65 2.30 -2.59
C ALA A 71 0.66 2.00 -1.85
N GLN A 72 1.05 2.85 -0.89
CA GLN A 72 2.23 2.61 -0.04
C GLN A 72 2.11 1.29 0.74
N ALA A 73 0.97 0.99 1.34
CA ALA A 73 0.77 -0.29 2.02
C ALA A 73 0.96 -1.49 1.08
N ASN A 74 0.44 -1.40 -0.15
CA ASN A 74 0.57 -2.46 -1.16
C ASN A 74 2.00 -2.60 -1.71
N ARG A 75 2.87 -1.57 -1.54
CA ARG A 75 4.31 -1.66 -1.85
C ARG A 75 5.12 -2.22 -0.69
N LEU A 76 4.74 -1.89 0.55
CA LEU A 76 5.47 -2.29 1.74
C LEU A 76 5.17 -3.74 2.16
N GLU A 77 3.97 -4.23 1.93
CA GLU A 77 3.58 -5.58 2.33
C GLU A 77 4.36 -6.68 1.58
N PRO A 78 4.59 -6.60 0.25
CA PRO A 78 5.41 -7.58 -0.48
C PRO A 78 6.88 -7.64 -0.05
N LEU A 79 7.39 -6.70 0.74
CA LEU A 79 8.74 -6.80 1.33
C LEU A 79 8.92 -8.08 2.15
N PHE A 80 7.84 -8.59 2.73
CA PHE A 80 7.83 -9.82 3.52
C PHE A 80 7.68 -11.11 2.71
N LYS A 81 7.63 -11.05 1.37
CA LYS A 81 7.51 -12.25 0.54
C LYS A 81 8.82 -13.04 0.47
N ALA A 82 8.68 -14.35 0.44
CA ALA A 82 9.80 -15.21 0.08
C ALA A 82 10.37 -14.86 -1.31
N ALA A 83 11.67 -14.98 -1.45
CA ALA A 83 12.30 -14.79 -2.75
C ALA A 83 11.81 -15.86 -3.73
N LYS A 84 11.69 -15.50 -5.00
CA LYS A 84 11.43 -16.49 -6.07
C LYS A 84 12.64 -17.38 -6.26
N ASP A 85 12.40 -18.60 -6.76
CA ASP A 85 13.45 -19.57 -7.06
C ASP A 85 14.62 -18.94 -7.83
N GLY A 86 15.83 -19.26 -7.40
CA GLY A 86 17.07 -18.77 -7.98
C GLY A 86 17.50 -17.37 -7.54
N LYS A 87 16.75 -16.69 -6.67
CA LYS A 87 17.15 -15.41 -6.04
C LYS A 87 17.69 -15.63 -4.64
N ALA A 88 18.48 -14.67 -4.14
CA ALA A 88 18.94 -14.66 -2.76
C ALA A 88 17.75 -14.69 -1.79
N ALA A 89 17.89 -15.42 -0.69
CA ALA A 89 16.85 -15.49 0.34
C ALA A 89 16.52 -14.11 0.89
N ASN A 90 15.23 -13.84 1.06
CA ASN A 90 14.76 -12.60 1.70
C ASN A 90 14.68 -12.82 3.22
N PRO A 91 15.50 -12.16 4.03
CA PRO A 91 15.48 -12.33 5.49
C PRO A 91 14.14 -11.91 6.11
N LEU A 92 13.41 -10.97 5.50
CA LEU A 92 12.11 -10.52 5.98
C LEU A 92 11.01 -11.57 5.85
N ALA A 93 11.18 -12.54 4.94
CA ALA A 93 10.19 -13.59 4.72
C ALA A 93 9.98 -14.50 5.94
N ALA A 94 11.02 -14.72 6.73
CA ALA A 94 10.94 -15.52 7.96
C ALA A 94 10.13 -14.84 9.08
N LEU A 95 9.84 -13.54 8.94
CA LEU A 95 9.09 -12.78 9.93
C LEU A 95 7.58 -13.02 9.85
N VAL A 96 7.06 -13.56 8.75
CA VAL A 96 5.63 -13.76 8.53
C VAL A 96 5.35 -15.12 7.88
N PRO A 97 4.17 -15.72 8.10
CA PRO A 97 3.78 -16.94 7.39
C PRO A 97 3.68 -16.68 5.88
N GLN A 98 4.24 -17.57 5.07
CA GLN A 98 4.15 -17.52 3.62
C GLN A 98 2.88 -18.26 3.19
N VAL A 99 1.80 -17.53 2.98
CA VAL A 99 0.49 -18.08 2.59
C VAL A 99 0.24 -17.81 1.13
N GLU A 100 -0.05 -18.86 0.37
CA GLU A 100 -0.25 -18.83 -1.07
C GLU A 100 -1.58 -19.45 -1.46
N ILE A 101 -2.29 -18.84 -2.39
CA ILE A 101 -3.52 -19.38 -2.97
C ILE A 101 -3.19 -19.92 -4.36
N VAL A 102 -3.52 -21.18 -4.59
CA VAL A 102 -3.28 -21.90 -5.85
C VAL A 102 -4.55 -21.91 -6.68
N ILE A 103 -4.48 -21.39 -7.90
CA ILE A 103 -5.61 -21.27 -8.83
C ILE A 103 -5.34 -22.11 -10.06
N GLY A 104 -6.28 -22.99 -10.40
CA GLY A 104 -6.28 -23.82 -11.61
C GLY A 104 -5.65 -25.20 -11.42
N ASP A 105 -6.07 -26.16 -12.26
CA ASP A 105 -5.68 -27.58 -12.17
C ASP A 105 -4.51 -27.92 -13.12
N ALA A 106 -4.61 -27.50 -14.39
CA ALA A 106 -3.63 -27.87 -15.43
C ALA A 106 -2.49 -26.86 -15.58
N LYS A 107 -2.75 -25.58 -15.26
CA LYS A 107 -1.75 -24.50 -15.23
C LYS A 107 -1.95 -23.71 -13.97
N GLU A 108 -1.18 -24.05 -12.95
CA GLU A 108 -1.25 -23.37 -11.67
C GLU A 108 -0.82 -21.91 -11.77
N THR A 109 -1.66 -21.02 -11.22
CA THR A 109 -1.28 -19.65 -10.89
C THR A 109 -1.24 -19.54 -9.38
N VAL A 110 -0.09 -19.17 -8.83
CA VAL A 110 0.10 -19.02 -7.39
C VAL A 110 0.10 -17.53 -7.03
N VAL A 111 -0.74 -17.16 -6.09
CA VAL A 111 -0.87 -15.77 -5.60
C VAL A 111 -0.60 -15.76 -4.11
N SER A 112 0.42 -15.00 -3.68
CA SER A 112 0.65 -14.78 -2.26
C SER A 112 -0.41 -13.83 -1.70
N ILE A 113 -0.89 -14.07 -0.47
CA ILE A 113 -1.80 -13.13 0.20
C ILE A 113 -1.13 -11.78 0.48
N LEU A 114 0.21 -11.71 0.49
CA LEU A 114 0.99 -10.47 0.61
C LEU A 114 0.90 -9.58 -0.65
N ASP A 115 0.39 -10.12 -1.77
CA ASP A 115 0.06 -9.37 -2.99
C ASP A 115 -1.44 -8.99 -3.04
N ALA A 116 -2.27 -9.52 -2.14
CA ALA A 116 -3.71 -9.26 -2.12
C ALA A 116 -4.02 -7.90 -1.49
N GLY A 117 -4.57 -6.96 -2.25
CA GLY A 117 -4.80 -5.58 -1.82
C GLY A 117 -5.69 -5.45 -0.58
N HIS A 118 -6.61 -6.40 -0.34
CA HIS A 118 -7.47 -6.45 0.84
C HIS A 118 -6.98 -7.47 1.89
N ARG A 119 -5.80 -8.07 1.72
CA ARG A 119 -5.12 -8.98 2.67
C ARG A 119 -6.00 -10.16 3.06
N LEU A 120 -6.12 -10.45 4.36
CA LEU A 120 -7.00 -11.52 4.85
C LEU A 120 -8.48 -11.31 4.47
N GLY A 121 -8.93 -10.07 4.26
CA GLY A 121 -10.29 -9.73 3.81
C GLY A 121 -10.48 -9.77 2.29
N ASP A 122 -9.48 -10.21 1.52
CA ASP A 122 -9.57 -10.26 0.06
C ASP A 122 -10.57 -11.34 -0.43
N ALA A 123 -11.20 -11.08 -1.57
CA ALA A 123 -12.08 -12.06 -2.22
C ALA A 123 -11.36 -13.37 -2.55
N LEU A 124 -10.06 -13.29 -2.86
CA LEU A 124 -9.21 -14.45 -3.10
C LEU A 124 -9.17 -15.39 -1.89
N VAL A 125 -9.02 -14.85 -0.67
CA VAL A 125 -9.03 -15.62 0.58
C VAL A 125 -10.42 -16.21 0.86
N ARG A 126 -11.48 -15.42 0.72
CA ARG A 126 -12.86 -15.89 0.92
C ARG A 126 -13.28 -16.98 -0.07
N ALA A 127 -12.66 -17.00 -1.23
CA ALA A 127 -12.89 -18.02 -2.27
C ALA A 127 -11.85 -19.15 -2.25
N SER A 128 -11.25 -19.46 -1.12
CA SER A 128 -10.25 -20.52 -0.96
C SER A 128 -10.52 -21.38 0.26
N GLU A 129 -9.72 -22.43 0.45
CA GLU A 129 -9.74 -23.29 1.65
C GLU A 129 -9.48 -22.50 2.95
N LEU A 130 -8.91 -21.28 2.87
CA LEU A 130 -8.71 -20.40 4.02
C LEU A 130 -9.97 -19.63 4.46
N ALA A 131 -11.07 -19.69 3.73
CA ALA A 131 -12.28 -18.90 3.98
C ALA A 131 -12.75 -18.98 5.43
N GLU A 132 -12.90 -20.19 5.95
CA GLU A 132 -13.41 -20.41 7.33
C GLU A 132 -12.39 -19.96 8.39
N ALA A 133 -11.10 -20.24 8.19
CA ALA A 133 -10.04 -19.80 9.10
C ALA A 133 -9.92 -18.27 9.14
N GLY A 134 -9.98 -17.61 7.97
CA GLY A 134 -10.00 -16.16 7.86
C GLY A 134 -11.19 -15.52 8.55
N ARG A 135 -12.40 -16.08 8.33
CA ARG A 135 -13.62 -15.65 8.98
C ARG A 135 -13.57 -15.79 10.50
N ALA A 136 -13.11 -16.95 10.99
CA ALA A 136 -12.96 -17.20 12.42
C ALA A 136 -11.95 -16.22 13.05
N ALA A 137 -10.83 -15.91 12.36
CA ALA A 137 -9.83 -14.95 12.82
C ALA A 137 -10.41 -13.52 12.95
N PHE A 138 -11.25 -13.06 12.02
CA PHE A 138 -11.94 -11.77 12.13
C PHE A 138 -12.97 -11.74 13.27
N LEU A 139 -13.71 -12.82 13.49
CA LEU A 139 -14.65 -12.91 14.61
C LEU A 139 -13.91 -12.92 15.98
N ALA A 140 -12.78 -13.62 16.08
CA ALA A 140 -11.93 -13.60 17.26
C ALA A 140 -11.42 -12.19 17.54
N TYR A 141 -10.96 -11.47 16.51
CA TYR A 141 -10.53 -10.07 16.61
C TYR A 141 -11.66 -9.16 17.16
N LYS A 142 -12.89 -9.30 16.65
CA LYS A 142 -14.04 -8.55 17.18
C LYS A 142 -14.33 -8.85 18.65
N SER A 143 -13.93 -10.02 19.13
CA SER A 143 -14.02 -10.44 20.53
C SER A 143 -12.78 -10.09 21.35
N GLY A 144 -11.88 -9.24 20.84
CA GLY A 144 -10.68 -8.75 21.51
C GLY A 144 -9.47 -9.68 21.42
N ASP A 145 -9.45 -10.65 20.49
CA ASP A 145 -8.32 -11.58 20.31
C ASP A 145 -7.76 -11.50 18.90
N ALA A 146 -6.62 -10.84 18.74
CA ALA A 146 -5.92 -10.69 17.47
C ALA A 146 -4.97 -11.85 17.15
N SER A 147 -4.84 -12.86 18.02
CA SER A 147 -3.84 -13.95 17.89
C SER A 147 -3.98 -14.71 16.59
N ALA A 148 -5.22 -15.04 16.19
CA ALA A 148 -5.48 -15.82 15.00
C ALA A 148 -5.05 -15.07 13.74
N ILE A 149 -5.33 -13.76 13.65
CA ILE A 149 -4.86 -12.93 12.53
C ILE A 149 -3.33 -12.83 12.56
N ALA A 150 -2.71 -12.64 13.74
CA ALA A 150 -1.26 -12.55 13.87
C ALA A 150 -0.53 -13.85 13.46
N LYS A 151 -1.19 -15.00 13.61
CA LYS A 151 -0.65 -16.31 13.18
C LYS A 151 -0.88 -16.61 11.71
N LEU A 152 -1.97 -16.12 11.12
CA LEU A 152 -2.36 -16.44 9.74
C LEU A 152 -1.87 -15.38 8.75
N ALA A 153 -2.04 -14.10 9.06
CA ALA A 153 -1.76 -12.98 8.17
C ALA A 153 -1.43 -11.71 8.99
N PRO A 154 -0.27 -11.67 9.69
CA PRO A 154 0.08 -10.59 10.61
C PRO A 154 0.15 -9.20 9.95
N THR A 155 0.48 -9.13 8.67
CA THR A 155 0.49 -7.89 7.87
C THR A 155 -0.89 -7.24 7.80
N THR A 156 -1.96 -8.01 7.97
CA THR A 156 -3.34 -7.50 8.11
C THR A 156 -3.49 -6.60 9.35
N LEU A 157 -2.80 -6.89 10.45
CA LEU A 157 -2.75 -6.02 11.64
C LEU A 157 -1.89 -4.78 11.41
N VAL A 158 -0.81 -4.91 10.64
CA VAL A 158 0.11 -3.80 10.35
C VAL A 158 -0.53 -2.77 9.41
N PHE A 159 -1.09 -3.22 8.29
CA PHE A 159 -1.58 -2.35 7.21
C PHE A 159 -3.11 -2.15 7.23
N GLY A 160 -3.78 -2.81 8.16
CA GLY A 160 -5.23 -2.72 8.33
C GLY A 160 -6.01 -3.50 7.27
N ALA A 161 -7.24 -3.83 7.60
CA ALA A 161 -8.20 -4.45 6.71
C ALA A 161 -9.64 -4.06 7.10
N TRP A 162 -10.53 -4.20 6.16
CA TRP A 162 -11.95 -4.08 6.43
C TRP A 162 -12.69 -5.22 5.72
N ASP A 163 -13.17 -6.18 6.51
CA ASP A 163 -14.05 -7.24 6.02
C ASP A 163 -15.48 -6.72 5.96
N SER A 164 -15.78 -5.90 4.97
CA SER A 164 -17.10 -5.26 4.80
C SER A 164 -18.17 -6.20 4.25
N ARG A 165 -17.81 -7.40 3.85
CA ARG A 165 -18.69 -8.33 3.13
C ARG A 165 -19.32 -9.38 4.04
N ASP A 166 -18.61 -9.79 5.10
CA ASP A 166 -19.03 -10.87 6.00
C ASP A 166 -19.08 -10.41 7.45
N THR A 167 -17.93 -10.33 8.13
CA THR A 167 -17.88 -10.12 9.58
C THR A 167 -18.00 -8.65 10.00
N GLU A 168 -17.87 -7.71 9.06
CA GLU A 168 -17.80 -6.26 9.30
C GLU A 168 -16.63 -5.86 10.23
N ALA A 169 -15.65 -6.73 10.40
CA ALA A 169 -14.45 -6.43 11.19
C ALA A 169 -13.63 -5.33 10.51
N LYS A 170 -13.27 -4.30 11.28
CA LYS A 170 -12.50 -3.16 10.80
C LYS A 170 -11.23 -3.03 11.63
N LEU A 171 -10.09 -3.28 10.99
CA LEU A 171 -8.77 -3.19 11.60
C LEU A 171 -8.13 -1.86 11.20
N PRO A 172 -7.68 -1.06 12.15
CA PRO A 172 -6.95 0.17 11.84
C PRO A 172 -5.58 -0.16 11.23
N ARG A 173 -5.02 0.80 10.51
CA ARG A 173 -3.63 0.72 10.06
C ARG A 173 -2.69 1.13 11.20
N ILE A 174 -1.79 0.24 11.58
CA ILE A 174 -0.69 0.57 12.49
C ILE A 174 0.36 1.40 11.74
N VAL A 175 0.69 1.01 10.49
CA VAL A 175 1.58 1.78 9.64
C VAL A 175 0.79 2.55 8.59
N GLN A 176 1.03 3.86 8.53
CA GLN A 176 0.55 4.74 7.48
C GLN A 176 1.76 5.41 6.83
N SER A 177 1.99 5.14 5.56
CA SER A 177 2.96 5.83 4.72
C SER A 177 2.23 6.53 3.59
N VAL A 178 2.65 7.73 3.24
CA VAL A 178 2.06 8.51 2.15
C VAL A 178 3.12 9.41 1.54
N VAL A 179 3.11 9.56 0.21
CA VAL A 179 3.99 10.49 -0.49
C VAL A 179 3.16 11.64 -1.03
N ARG A 180 3.54 12.87 -0.67
CA ARG A 180 2.92 14.12 -1.15
C ARG A 180 3.95 15.08 -1.67
N ALA A 181 3.57 15.81 -2.73
CA ALA A 181 4.32 16.96 -3.24
C ALA A 181 3.59 18.24 -2.87
N TRP A 182 4.33 19.24 -2.46
CA TRP A 182 3.81 20.50 -1.94
C TRP A 182 4.16 21.66 -2.87
N ASP A 183 3.28 22.65 -2.94
CA ASP A 183 3.41 23.82 -3.80
C ASP A 183 3.71 23.40 -5.24
N VAL A 184 2.80 22.62 -5.81
CA VAL A 184 2.98 22.03 -7.13
C VAL A 184 2.42 22.95 -8.21
N SER A 185 3.05 22.88 -9.39
CA SER A 185 2.52 23.45 -10.64
C SER A 185 2.23 22.30 -11.59
N GLU A 186 0.99 22.22 -12.06
CA GLU A 186 0.60 21.25 -13.08
C GLU A 186 0.99 21.74 -14.46
N LEU A 187 1.58 20.88 -15.26
CA LEU A 187 1.94 21.13 -16.64
C LEU A 187 0.99 20.41 -17.57
N LYS A 188 0.77 21.01 -18.74
CA LYS A 188 0.02 20.43 -19.82
C LYS A 188 0.96 20.06 -20.95
N ARG A 189 0.62 19.01 -21.67
CA ARG A 189 1.32 18.61 -22.89
C ARG A 189 0.33 18.35 -24.01
N SER A 190 0.81 18.55 -25.23
CA SER A 190 0.15 18.03 -26.42
C SER A 190 1.05 16.97 -27.03
N ALA A 191 0.44 15.92 -27.53
CA ALA A 191 1.10 14.85 -28.23
C ALA A 191 0.28 14.52 -29.48
N GLN A 192 0.90 13.87 -30.44
CA GLN A 192 0.18 13.31 -31.58
C GLN A 192 0.78 11.95 -31.91
N TYR A 193 -0.07 11.04 -32.29
CA TYR A 193 0.33 9.80 -32.90
C TYR A 193 0.16 9.94 -34.40
N VAL A 194 1.23 9.69 -35.16
CA VAL A 194 1.20 9.63 -36.63
C VAL A 194 1.52 8.20 -37.01
N PRO A 195 0.63 7.51 -37.73
CA PRO A 195 0.91 6.16 -38.20
C PRO A 195 2.19 6.13 -39.09
N PRO A 196 2.98 5.04 -38.97
CA PRO A 196 4.23 4.93 -39.77
C PRO A 196 4.01 4.77 -41.26
N VAL A 197 2.78 4.45 -41.68
CA VAL A 197 2.35 4.31 -43.06
C VAL A 197 0.99 4.97 -43.27
N ASP A 198 0.71 5.43 -44.50
CA ASP A 198 -0.62 5.93 -44.84
C ASP A 198 -1.54 4.74 -45.20
N TYR A 199 -2.38 4.37 -44.26
CA TYR A 199 -3.31 3.25 -44.42
C TYR A 199 -4.45 3.55 -45.42
N ALA A 200 -4.77 4.82 -45.68
CA ALA A 200 -5.72 5.19 -46.73
C ALA A 200 -5.11 5.01 -48.10
N ALA A 201 -3.86 5.45 -48.28
CA ALA A 201 -3.13 5.21 -49.53
C ALA A 201 -2.91 3.72 -49.86
N LEU A 202 -2.87 2.87 -48.81
CA LEU A 202 -2.80 1.40 -48.93
C LEU A 202 -4.17 0.74 -49.18
N GLY A 203 -5.25 1.52 -49.22
CA GLY A 203 -6.61 1.00 -49.40
C GLY A 203 -7.17 0.22 -48.21
N VAL A 204 -6.57 0.34 -47.03
CA VAL A 204 -7.01 -0.32 -45.78
C VAL A 204 -8.16 0.45 -45.13
N VAL A 205 -8.17 1.76 -45.26
CA VAL A 205 -9.16 2.69 -44.71
C VAL A 205 -9.60 3.63 -45.83
N SER A 206 -10.89 3.98 -45.93
CA SER A 206 -11.33 5.00 -46.87
C SER A 206 -10.91 6.39 -46.42
N ASP A 207 -10.74 7.35 -47.35
CA ASP A 207 -10.43 8.73 -46.98
C ASP A 207 -11.50 9.34 -46.07
N THR A 208 -12.78 9.02 -46.31
CA THR A 208 -13.90 9.48 -45.48
C THR A 208 -13.81 8.96 -44.07
N ASP A 209 -13.57 7.64 -43.91
CA ASP A 209 -13.45 7.04 -42.56
C ASP A 209 -12.22 7.56 -41.80
N ARG A 210 -11.09 7.82 -42.55
CA ARG A 210 -9.91 8.46 -41.95
C ARG A 210 -10.24 9.84 -41.42
N ASP A 211 -10.85 10.71 -42.22
CA ASP A 211 -11.14 12.11 -41.88
C ASP A 211 -12.15 12.23 -40.72
N GLU A 212 -13.09 11.28 -40.60
CA GLU A 212 -14.00 11.18 -39.46
C GLU A 212 -13.29 10.66 -38.19
N ALA A 213 -12.46 9.64 -38.35
CA ALA A 213 -11.76 9.02 -37.26
C ALA A 213 -10.70 9.92 -36.62
N GLU A 214 -10.00 10.74 -37.40
CA GLU A 214 -9.02 11.72 -36.92
C GLU A 214 -9.62 12.83 -36.05
N LYS A 215 -10.92 13.11 -36.21
CA LYS A 215 -11.67 14.06 -35.36
C LYS A 215 -12.15 13.45 -34.07
N ASN A 216 -12.07 12.13 -33.91
CA ASN A 216 -12.60 11.40 -32.77
C ASN A 216 -11.58 10.38 -32.23
N ALA A 217 -10.81 10.77 -31.24
CA ALA A 217 -9.83 9.90 -30.57
C ALA A 217 -10.44 8.60 -29.98
N LYS A 218 -11.77 8.53 -29.84
CA LYS A 218 -12.48 7.32 -29.36
C LYS A 218 -12.97 6.43 -30.53
N SER A 219 -12.74 6.81 -31.79
CA SER A 219 -13.09 5.96 -32.93
C SER A 219 -12.31 4.65 -32.90
N PRO A 220 -12.86 3.54 -33.42
CA PRO A 220 -12.15 2.26 -33.49
C PRO A 220 -10.83 2.34 -34.26
N LEU A 221 -10.77 3.15 -35.32
CA LEU A 221 -9.55 3.34 -36.13
C LEU A 221 -8.48 4.10 -35.37
N ALA A 222 -8.86 5.17 -34.65
CA ALA A 222 -7.95 5.93 -33.77
C ALA A 222 -7.39 5.06 -32.65
N GLN A 223 -8.25 4.30 -31.97
CA GLN A 223 -7.85 3.42 -30.87
C GLN A 223 -6.94 2.27 -31.33
N ARG A 224 -7.01 1.87 -32.59
CA ARG A 224 -6.14 0.84 -33.18
C ARG A 224 -4.90 1.40 -33.86
N GLY A 225 -4.73 2.72 -33.88
CA GLY A 225 -3.56 3.37 -34.45
C GLY A 225 -3.51 3.38 -36.00
N TYR A 226 -4.65 3.31 -36.67
CA TYR A 226 -4.71 3.37 -38.15
C TYR A 226 -4.80 4.78 -38.71
N VAL A 227 -5.07 5.78 -37.88
CA VAL A 227 -5.20 7.19 -38.28
C VAL A 227 -4.39 8.08 -37.34
N HIS A 228 -4.11 9.30 -37.80
CA HIS A 228 -3.49 10.33 -36.94
C HIS A 228 -4.42 10.71 -35.81
N VAL A 229 -3.89 10.76 -34.58
CA VAL A 229 -4.66 11.10 -33.38
C VAL A 229 -3.92 12.17 -32.58
N PRO A 230 -4.37 13.43 -32.64
CA PRO A 230 -3.87 14.47 -31.78
C PRO A 230 -4.41 14.26 -30.34
N ALA A 231 -3.54 14.37 -29.35
CA ALA A 231 -3.89 14.41 -27.95
C ALA A 231 -3.48 15.78 -27.40
N VAL A 232 -4.44 16.66 -27.22
CA VAL A 232 -4.22 18.03 -26.71
C VAL A 232 -4.63 18.12 -25.25
N ASP A 233 -3.99 19.03 -24.52
CA ASP A 233 -4.30 19.35 -23.10
C ASP A 233 -4.19 18.15 -22.14
N MET A 234 -3.31 17.21 -22.45
CA MET A 234 -3.06 16.03 -21.63
C MET A 234 -2.19 16.37 -20.41
N PRO A 235 -2.27 15.60 -19.31
CA PRO A 235 -1.40 15.77 -18.15
C PRO A 235 0.08 15.75 -18.56
N GLY A 236 0.80 16.84 -18.29
CA GLY A 236 2.19 17.07 -18.70
C GLY A 236 3.23 16.85 -17.61
N GLY A 237 2.80 16.33 -16.44
CA GLY A 237 3.61 16.22 -15.24
C GLY A 237 3.38 17.37 -14.28
N ILE A 238 4.10 17.34 -13.17
CA ILE A 238 4.11 18.41 -12.17
C ILE A 238 5.54 18.79 -11.79
N VAL A 239 5.71 20.01 -11.28
CA VAL A 239 6.91 20.47 -10.59
C VAL A 239 6.53 20.80 -9.15
N ALA A 240 7.31 20.36 -8.16
CA ALA A 240 7.04 20.53 -6.73
C ALA A 240 8.03 21.51 -6.08
N ARG A 241 7.66 22.80 -5.98
CA ARG A 241 8.54 23.82 -5.37
C ARG A 241 8.62 23.72 -3.85
N GLY A 242 7.54 23.26 -3.19
CA GLY A 242 7.51 23.03 -1.75
C GLY A 242 8.13 21.70 -1.31
N GLY A 243 8.68 20.92 -2.26
CA GLY A 243 9.34 19.64 -2.03
C GLY A 243 8.38 18.46 -2.01
N ILE A 244 8.97 17.28 -2.05
CA ILE A 244 8.27 15.99 -2.02
C ILE A 244 8.63 15.30 -0.71
N PHE A 245 7.63 14.77 0.00
CA PHE A 245 7.84 14.12 1.28
C PHE A 245 7.09 12.79 1.37
N ARG A 246 7.80 11.79 1.91
CA ARG A 246 7.19 10.57 2.44
C ARG A 246 7.00 10.76 3.94
N ASP A 247 5.75 10.81 4.38
CA ASP A 247 5.39 10.81 5.80
C ASP A 247 5.04 9.38 6.21
N VAL A 248 5.76 8.82 7.19
CA VAL A 248 5.49 7.49 7.76
C VAL A 248 5.14 7.64 9.23
N THR A 249 4.01 7.07 9.63
CA THR A 249 3.53 7.08 11.01
C THR A 249 3.23 5.66 11.48
N VAL A 250 3.81 5.25 12.59
CA VAL A 250 3.44 4.05 13.33
C VAL A 250 2.51 4.46 14.47
N ASN A 251 1.26 4.03 14.41
CA ASN A 251 0.21 4.39 15.37
C ASN A 251 0.30 3.49 16.61
N LEU A 252 0.90 4.00 17.68
CA LEU A 252 1.10 3.26 18.93
C LEU A 252 -0.18 3.15 19.76
N VAL A 253 -1.13 4.07 19.60
CA VAL A 253 -2.42 4.00 20.27
C VAL A 253 -3.24 2.81 19.74
N ALA A 254 -3.30 2.65 18.42
CA ALA A 254 -3.97 1.51 17.81
C ALA A 254 -3.23 0.20 18.08
N LEU A 255 -1.89 0.22 18.12
CA LEU A 255 -1.08 -0.94 18.48
C LEU A 255 -1.45 -1.48 19.88
N ARG A 256 -1.56 -0.60 20.89
CA ARG A 256 -1.92 -0.98 22.26
C ARG A 256 -3.34 -1.52 22.43
N GLN A 257 -4.22 -1.27 21.46
CA GLN A 257 -5.56 -1.86 21.44
C GLN A 257 -5.57 -3.34 20.98
N LEU A 258 -4.46 -3.81 20.41
CA LEU A 258 -4.34 -5.22 20.07
C LEU A 258 -4.11 -6.04 21.34
N ASP A 259 -4.87 -7.10 21.48
CA ASP A 259 -4.71 -8.04 22.59
C ASP A 259 -4.78 -9.49 22.12
N ALA A 260 -4.37 -10.40 22.99
CA ALA A 260 -4.38 -11.84 22.78
C ALA A 260 -4.85 -12.53 24.07
N LYS A 261 -5.70 -13.52 23.91
CA LYS A 261 -6.15 -14.30 25.07
C LYS A 261 -4.98 -15.06 25.72
N GLY A 262 -4.92 -15.00 27.04
CA GLY A 262 -3.88 -15.64 27.84
C GLY A 262 -2.89 -14.65 28.44
N LYS A 263 -2.41 -14.97 29.66
CA LYS A 263 -1.52 -14.08 30.43
C LYS A 263 -0.20 -13.84 29.68
N GLY A 264 0.13 -12.58 29.42
CA GLY A 264 1.37 -12.17 28.76
C GLY A 264 1.37 -12.26 27.22
N ASN A 265 0.36 -12.87 26.61
CA ASN A 265 0.31 -13.02 25.16
C ASN A 265 0.07 -11.70 24.42
N GLY A 266 -0.68 -10.77 25.01
CA GLY A 266 -0.94 -9.44 24.43
C GLY A 266 0.33 -8.64 24.20
N THR A 267 1.24 -8.58 25.19
CA THR A 267 2.54 -7.90 25.05
C THR A 267 3.41 -8.54 23.95
N ALA A 268 3.49 -9.88 23.90
CA ALA A 268 4.25 -10.58 22.86
C ALA A 268 3.68 -10.30 21.47
N LEU A 269 2.35 -10.31 21.32
CA LEU A 269 1.66 -9.98 20.07
C LEU A 269 1.94 -8.52 19.66
N ARG A 270 1.80 -7.56 20.56
CA ARG A 270 2.05 -6.14 20.26
C ARG A 270 3.51 -5.89 19.86
N ARG A 271 4.48 -6.52 20.56
CA ARG A 271 5.91 -6.46 20.20
C ARG A 271 6.16 -7.05 18.79
N TYR A 272 5.53 -8.15 18.47
CA TYR A 272 5.63 -8.77 17.14
C TYR A 272 5.08 -7.85 16.05
N VAL A 273 3.86 -7.32 16.23
CA VAL A 273 3.25 -6.38 15.27
C VAL A 273 4.07 -5.10 15.15
N LEU A 274 4.62 -4.57 16.28
CA LEU A 274 5.52 -3.43 16.26
C LEU A 274 6.79 -3.74 15.45
N GLY A 275 7.38 -4.92 15.64
CA GLY A 275 8.56 -5.35 14.87
C GLY A 275 8.32 -5.31 13.36
N LEU A 276 7.22 -5.90 12.92
CA LEU A 276 6.82 -5.84 11.50
C LEU A 276 6.57 -4.41 11.02
N ALA A 277 5.93 -3.59 11.86
CA ALA A 277 5.66 -2.20 11.56
C ALA A 277 6.96 -1.38 11.41
N LEU A 278 7.94 -1.58 12.29
CA LEU A 278 9.23 -0.89 12.23
C LEU A 278 10.03 -1.30 10.99
N VAL A 279 10.07 -2.59 10.66
CA VAL A 279 10.71 -3.08 9.43
C VAL A 279 10.08 -2.42 8.22
N ALA A 280 8.75 -2.50 8.07
CA ALA A 280 8.05 -1.91 6.92
C ALA A 280 8.26 -0.38 6.82
N ALA A 281 8.36 0.31 7.96
CA ALA A 281 8.51 1.75 8.01
C ALA A 281 9.96 2.22 7.75
N ALA A 282 10.97 1.47 8.23
CA ALA A 282 12.38 1.80 8.14
C ALA A 282 13.04 1.37 6.82
N GLU A 283 12.46 0.38 6.12
CA GLU A 283 12.98 -0.04 4.81
C GLU A 283 12.99 1.14 3.81
N PRO A 284 14.05 1.26 3.02
CA PRO A 284 14.10 2.26 1.96
C PRO A 284 12.90 2.12 1.02
N PRO A 285 12.27 3.23 0.62
CA PRO A 285 11.16 3.17 -0.32
C PRO A 285 11.61 2.68 -1.69
N ASP A 286 10.74 1.94 -2.38
CA ASP A 286 10.95 1.68 -3.81
C ASP A 286 10.97 3.03 -4.55
N ALA A 287 12.10 3.35 -5.18
CA ALA A 287 12.27 4.59 -5.90
C ALA A 287 11.35 4.69 -7.13
N PHE A 288 11.02 3.55 -7.75
CA PHE A 288 10.16 3.49 -8.93
C PHE A 288 8.68 3.39 -8.54
N LEU A 289 8.00 4.52 -8.45
CA LEU A 289 6.56 4.54 -8.17
C LEU A 289 5.73 4.25 -9.42
N ARG A 290 6.15 4.80 -10.57
CA ARG A 290 5.58 4.56 -11.90
C ARG A 290 6.49 5.16 -12.99
N GLN A 291 6.16 4.92 -14.26
CA GLN A 291 6.85 5.56 -15.38
C GLN A 291 6.80 7.09 -15.25
N GLY A 292 7.96 7.73 -15.29
CA GLY A 292 8.12 9.18 -15.11
C GLY A 292 7.97 9.67 -13.67
N CYS A 293 7.95 8.75 -12.68
CA CYS A 293 7.97 9.09 -11.27
C CYS A 293 8.96 8.17 -10.54
N LEU A 294 10.23 8.53 -10.60
CA LEU A 294 11.34 7.86 -9.95
C LEU A 294 11.91 8.83 -8.90
N LEU A 295 11.69 8.49 -7.62
CA LEU A 295 12.02 9.36 -6.47
C LEU A 295 13.02 8.68 -5.56
N THR A 296 14.04 9.40 -5.14
CA THR A 296 15.06 8.94 -4.18
C THR A 296 15.05 9.80 -2.93
N PRO A 297 15.50 9.28 -1.76
CA PRO A 297 15.73 10.13 -0.60
C PRO A 297 16.67 11.27 -0.92
N ASP A 298 16.40 12.46 -0.36
CA ASP A 298 17.24 13.62 -0.43
C ASP A 298 18.42 13.47 0.57
N PRO A 299 19.67 13.31 0.10
CA PRO A 299 20.82 13.08 0.98
C PRO A 299 21.18 14.31 1.84
N ASP A 300 20.80 15.50 1.41
CA ASP A 300 21.09 16.76 2.11
C ASP A 300 20.07 17.08 3.20
N ARG A 301 18.97 16.30 3.27
CA ARG A 301 17.87 16.48 4.22
C ARG A 301 17.60 15.19 4.99
N PRO A 302 18.47 14.83 5.95
CA PRO A 302 18.29 13.63 6.76
C PRO A 302 16.96 13.70 7.53
N ALA A 303 16.30 12.56 7.66
CA ALA A 303 14.98 12.41 8.29
C ALA A 303 15.14 11.63 9.60
N PRO A 304 15.28 12.31 10.76
CA PRO A 304 15.31 11.63 12.04
C PRO A 304 13.92 11.06 12.37
N TRP A 305 13.89 9.90 13.03
CA TRP A 305 12.69 9.37 13.63
C TRP A 305 12.30 10.17 14.87
N MET A 306 11.01 10.39 15.04
CA MET A 306 10.43 11.11 16.17
C MET A 306 9.56 10.18 17.00
N VAL A 307 9.83 10.05 18.28
CA VAL A 307 8.87 9.57 19.28
C VAL A 307 7.95 10.74 19.60
N VAL A 308 6.66 10.61 19.26
CA VAL A 308 5.65 11.65 19.53
C VAL A 308 4.92 11.31 20.82
N HIS A 309 5.04 12.17 21.83
CA HIS A 309 4.42 12.01 23.13
C HIS A 309 3.00 12.60 23.18
N ARG A 310 2.20 12.22 24.19
CA ARG A 310 0.81 12.70 24.35
C ARG A 310 0.70 14.21 24.58
N ASP A 311 1.71 14.80 25.19
CA ASP A 311 1.81 16.24 25.43
C ASP A 311 2.28 17.04 24.20
N GLY A 312 2.49 16.35 23.06
CA GLY A 312 2.97 16.96 21.84
C GLY A 312 4.50 17.06 21.72
N ARG A 313 5.26 16.77 22.79
CA ARG A 313 6.74 16.71 22.69
C ARG A 313 7.15 15.67 21.68
N ARG A 314 8.28 15.97 21.00
CA ARG A 314 8.91 15.08 20.04
C ARG A 314 10.35 14.83 20.47
N THR A 315 10.72 13.55 20.58
CA THR A 315 12.08 13.12 20.91
C THR A 315 12.69 12.46 19.69
N GLU A 316 13.82 12.94 19.24
CA GLU A 316 14.56 12.32 18.13
C GLU A 316 15.18 11.00 18.57
N VAL A 317 15.06 9.99 17.71
CA VAL A 317 15.69 8.68 17.89
C VAL A 317 16.30 8.20 16.59
N ALA A 318 17.36 7.41 16.70
CA ALA A 318 17.93 6.69 15.57
C ALA A 318 17.22 5.33 15.43
N LEU A 319 16.78 5.03 14.24
CA LEU A 319 16.24 3.73 13.86
C LEU A 319 16.70 3.40 12.46
N THR A 320 17.57 2.40 12.35
CA THR A 320 18.03 1.88 11.05
C THR A 320 17.21 0.64 10.63
N PRO A 321 17.21 0.27 9.34
CA PRO A 321 16.62 -1.01 8.89
C PRO A 321 17.18 -2.22 9.64
N ALA A 322 18.48 -2.22 9.96
CA ALA A 322 19.14 -3.28 10.70
C ALA A 322 18.61 -3.38 12.15
N ASP A 323 18.43 -2.24 12.84
CA ASP A 323 17.86 -2.22 14.19
C ASP A 323 16.42 -2.72 14.19
N ALA A 324 15.62 -2.28 13.21
CA ALA A 324 14.23 -2.71 13.02
C ALA A 324 14.15 -4.23 12.80
N LEU A 325 14.99 -4.77 11.90
CA LEU A 325 15.06 -6.19 11.61
C LEU A 325 15.45 -6.99 12.86
N ALA A 326 16.51 -6.61 13.56
CA ALA A 326 16.97 -7.30 14.76
C ALA A 326 15.89 -7.33 15.87
N PHE A 327 15.13 -6.24 16.02
CA PHE A 327 13.98 -6.23 16.94
C PHE A 327 12.84 -7.11 16.45
N ALA A 328 12.51 -7.08 15.16
CA ALA A 328 11.45 -7.91 14.58
C ALA A 328 11.74 -9.40 14.70
N GLU A 329 12.97 -9.84 14.46
CA GLU A 329 13.41 -11.25 14.62
C GLU A 329 13.22 -11.74 16.06
N ARG A 330 13.70 -10.96 17.05
CA ARG A 330 13.51 -11.30 18.46
C ARG A 330 12.02 -11.38 18.83
N SER A 331 11.23 -10.44 18.38
CA SER A 331 9.79 -10.37 18.67
C SER A 331 9.00 -11.47 17.97
N ALA A 332 9.33 -11.77 16.72
CA ALA A 332 8.74 -12.87 15.95
C ALA A 332 9.04 -14.24 16.62
N LYS A 333 10.28 -14.45 17.05
CA LYS A 333 10.67 -15.65 17.78
C LYS A 333 9.93 -15.79 19.12
N ALA A 334 9.80 -14.70 19.87
CA ALA A 334 9.10 -14.69 21.16
C ALA A 334 7.59 -14.95 21.04
N PHE A 335 6.94 -14.40 20.00
CA PHE A 335 5.51 -14.63 19.71
C PHE A 335 5.29 -16.00 19.08
N GLY A 336 6.24 -16.47 18.28
CA GLY A 336 6.16 -17.64 17.39
C GLY A 336 5.38 -17.31 16.12
N VAL A 337 6.07 -17.25 15.00
CA VAL A 337 5.45 -17.01 13.67
C VAL A 337 4.52 -18.18 13.35
N GLY A 338 3.36 -17.89 12.73
CA GLY A 338 2.45 -18.92 12.27
C GLY A 338 3.02 -19.72 11.10
N GLU A 339 2.42 -20.86 10.82
CA GLU A 339 2.79 -21.69 9.68
C GLU A 339 2.23 -21.08 8.39
N GLY A 340 3.06 -21.09 7.33
CA GLY A 340 2.65 -20.79 5.97
C GLY A 340 2.00 -22.03 5.32
N GLY A 341 1.57 -21.88 4.06
CA GLY A 341 1.03 -23.00 3.31
C GLY A 341 0.45 -22.61 1.97
N ARG A 342 0.12 -23.61 1.16
CA ARG A 342 -0.55 -23.47 -0.12
C ARG A 342 -1.99 -23.97 0.01
N PHE A 343 -2.95 -23.16 -0.43
CA PHE A 343 -4.37 -23.41 -0.25
C PHE A 343 -5.07 -23.29 -1.59
N ALA A 344 -5.96 -24.22 -1.89
CA ALA A 344 -6.65 -24.25 -3.16
C ALA A 344 -7.71 -23.12 -3.27
N PHE A 345 -7.80 -22.52 -4.43
CA PHE A 345 -8.90 -21.64 -4.79
C PHE A 345 -10.15 -22.46 -5.14
N GLU A 346 -11.28 -22.16 -4.52
CA GLU A 346 -12.54 -22.85 -4.68
C GLU A 346 -13.51 -22.07 -5.58
N LYS A 347 -13.55 -22.40 -6.86
CA LYS A 347 -14.42 -21.73 -7.84
C LYS A 347 -15.91 -21.75 -7.44
N GLY A 348 -16.36 -22.80 -6.74
CA GLY A 348 -17.73 -22.92 -6.22
C GLY A 348 -18.04 -21.84 -5.20
N ARG A 349 -17.13 -21.61 -4.21
CA ARG A 349 -17.26 -20.53 -3.22
C ARG A 349 -17.30 -19.16 -3.89
N ALA A 350 -16.42 -18.89 -4.86
CA ALA A 350 -16.40 -17.64 -5.59
C ALA A 350 -17.74 -17.35 -6.27
N LYS A 351 -18.34 -18.36 -6.92
CA LYS A 351 -19.66 -18.21 -7.55
C LYS A 351 -20.76 -17.91 -6.52
N SER A 352 -20.81 -18.65 -5.42
CA SER A 352 -21.79 -18.44 -4.35
C SER A 352 -21.67 -17.04 -3.71
N ASP A 353 -20.44 -16.54 -3.49
CA ASP A 353 -20.20 -15.17 -2.95
C ASP A 353 -20.72 -14.10 -3.92
N VAL A 354 -20.50 -14.27 -5.23
CA VAL A 354 -21.02 -13.35 -6.26
C VAL A 354 -22.55 -13.37 -6.32
N GLU A 355 -23.19 -14.53 -6.23
CA GLU A 355 -24.66 -14.67 -6.24
C GLU A 355 -25.28 -14.02 -5.00
N ALA A 356 -24.75 -14.27 -3.81
CA ALA A 356 -25.18 -13.63 -2.57
C ALA A 356 -25.08 -12.10 -2.62
N GLY A 357 -24.06 -11.57 -3.31
CA GLY A 357 -23.89 -10.15 -3.54
C GLY A 357 -24.97 -9.53 -4.44
N LYS A 358 -25.43 -10.26 -5.45
CA LYS A 358 -26.51 -9.82 -6.36
C LYS A 358 -27.86 -9.71 -5.66
N ASP A 359 -28.16 -10.64 -4.75
CA ASP A 359 -29.43 -10.65 -4.01
C ASP A 359 -29.53 -9.52 -2.99
N LYS A 360 -28.42 -9.18 -2.30
CA LYS A 360 -28.34 -7.99 -1.43
C LYS A 360 -28.51 -6.68 -2.20
N GLY A 361 -28.09 -6.61 -3.46
CA GLY A 361 -28.28 -5.44 -4.34
C GLY A 361 -29.74 -5.23 -4.77
N LYS A 362 -30.48 -6.31 -5.00
CA LYS A 362 -31.93 -6.26 -5.37
C LYS A 362 -32.84 -5.81 -4.21
N GLY A 363 -32.45 -6.10 -2.95
CA GLY A 363 -33.20 -5.69 -1.76
C GLY A 363 -33.13 -4.18 -1.46
N LYS A 364 -32.01 -3.51 -1.76
CA LYS A 364 -31.83 -2.06 -1.53
C LYS A 364 -32.50 -1.16 -2.58
N GLY A 365 -32.84 -1.70 -3.75
CA GLY A 365 -33.52 -0.96 -4.83
C GLY A 365 -35.06 -0.85 -4.66
N LYS A 366 -35.65 -1.52 -3.67
CA LYS A 366 -37.12 -1.51 -3.45
C LYS A 366 -37.60 -0.58 -2.32
N THR A 367 -36.72 0.08 -1.58
CA THR A 367 -37.08 0.98 -0.46
C THR A 367 -36.79 2.47 -0.75
N ALA A 368 -36.48 2.83 -2.00
CA ALA A 368 -36.39 4.22 -2.44
C ALA A 368 -37.42 4.46 -3.55
N LYS A 369 -38.69 4.62 -3.19
CA LYS A 369 -39.73 5.29 -3.95
C LYS A 369 -40.57 6.10 -2.98
#